data_67f3ab8b74ecfd8521e7413fd7f70f27
#
_entry.id   67f3ab8b74ecfd8521e7413fd7f70f27
#
_cell.length_a   1.000
_cell.length_b   1.000
_cell.length_c   1.000
_cell.angle_alpha   90.00
_cell.angle_beta   90.00
_cell.angle_gamma   90.00
#
_symmetry.space_group_name_H-M   'P 1'
#
loop_
_entity.id
_entity.type
_entity.pdbx_description
1 polymer ?
#
loop_
_entity_poly.entity_id
_entity_poly.type
_entity_poly.pdbx_seq_one_letter_code
_entity_poly.pdbx_strand_id
1 'polypeptide(L)'
;GCARTRRCRTAGEPALPPWRGGERSRLRRCPRTACRSLRQRCVLGRASRPCVHDRRGGAPAERGGAPHAGRAGGARQGVAAPERPVVAVVGGAKVSTKLAILANLIRRVDRLVIGGAMANTFLHAQGVAVGASLHEPDLAADARRIMAEAEGAGCAIVLPTDVAVTQEFREGAEDTVTLVGDVPTNGMILDLGPETCARIEAVLAEARTLVWNGPLGAFEIAPFDRATTTCARAAARLTGAGRLLSVAGGGDTVAALQGAGVLGAFSYVSTAGGAFLEWLEGRTLPGVAALEASVAPKSGP
;
A
#
# COMPACT_ATOMS: atom_id res chain seq x y z
N GLY A 1 -35.97 -47.97 -41.01
CA GLY A 1 -35.02 -47.05 -41.61
C GLY A 1 -33.83 -46.81 -40.70
N CYS A 2 -32.67 -47.22 -41.10
CA CYS A 2 -31.44 -47.31 -40.33
C CYS A 2 -30.72 -45.96 -40.32
N ALA A 3 -30.38 -45.43 -39.19
CA ALA A 3 -29.53 -44.26 -38.99
C ALA A 3 -28.05 -44.71 -38.97
N ARG A 4 -27.18 -44.03 -39.71
CA ARG A 4 -25.74 -44.15 -39.62
C ARG A 4 -25.13 -42.85 -39.14
N THR A 5 -24.63 -42.85 -37.91
CA THR A 5 -23.80 -41.82 -37.32
C THR A 5 -22.39 -41.87 -37.90
N ARG A 6 -21.88 -40.74 -38.43
CA ARG A 6 -20.43 -40.53 -38.77
C ARG A 6 -19.77 -39.79 -37.66
N ARG A 7 -18.73 -40.37 -37.09
CA ARG A 7 -17.76 -39.75 -36.16
C ARG A 7 -16.80 -38.85 -36.95
N CYS A 8 -16.67 -37.59 -36.57
CA CYS A 8 -15.52 -36.79 -36.92
C CYS A 8 -14.42 -37.02 -35.89
N ARG A 9 -13.25 -37.45 -36.39
CA ARG A 9 -11.97 -37.50 -35.67
C ARG A 9 -11.36 -36.12 -35.75
N THR A 10 -11.00 -35.53 -34.61
CA THR A 10 -10.05 -34.43 -34.52
C THR A 10 -8.67 -35.00 -34.21
N ALA A 11 -7.69 -34.64 -35.03
CA ALA A 11 -6.32 -35.05 -34.91
C ALA A 11 -5.55 -34.15 -33.96
N GLY A 12 -4.72 -34.74 -33.12
CA GLY A 12 -3.32 -34.40 -32.95
C GLY A 12 -2.97 -33.54 -31.73
N GLU A 13 -2.90 -34.15 -30.54
CA GLU A 13 -1.99 -33.69 -29.48
C GLU A 13 -0.69 -34.45 -29.55
N PRO A 14 0.50 -33.83 -29.47
CA PRO A 14 1.76 -34.54 -29.33
C PRO A 14 2.00 -34.95 -27.88
N ALA A 15 2.23 -36.25 -27.70
CA ALA A 15 2.59 -36.88 -26.43
C ALA A 15 4.01 -36.50 -25.98
N LEU A 16 4.18 -36.19 -24.70
CA LEU A 16 5.48 -36.04 -24.04
C LEU A 16 6.09 -37.42 -23.77
N PRO A 17 7.42 -37.59 -23.94
CA PRO A 17 8.10 -38.85 -23.69
C PRO A 17 8.36 -39.13 -22.21
N PRO A 18 8.45 -40.41 -21.78
CA PRO A 18 8.61 -40.79 -20.38
C PRO A 18 10.07 -40.64 -19.91
N TRP A 19 10.21 -40.18 -18.66
CA TRP A 19 11.46 -40.10 -17.91
C TRP A 19 12.05 -41.48 -17.67
N ARG A 20 13.29 -41.72 -18.15
CA ARG A 20 14.13 -42.84 -17.73
C ARG A 20 15.27 -42.29 -16.89
N GLY A 21 15.38 -42.80 -15.68
CA GLY A 21 16.47 -42.51 -14.77
C GLY A 21 17.75 -43.26 -15.15
N GLY A 22 18.88 -42.68 -14.73
CA GLY A 22 20.17 -43.33 -14.64
C GLY A 22 21.24 -42.66 -15.49
N GLU A 23 22.10 -41.87 -14.84
CA GLU A 23 23.55 -42.11 -14.92
C GLU A 23 24.31 -41.12 -14.02
N ARG A 24 25.11 -41.68 -13.15
CA ARG A 24 26.08 -40.99 -12.28
C ARG A 24 27.36 -40.69 -13.09
N SER A 25 28.04 -39.63 -12.59
CA SER A 25 29.46 -39.36 -12.83
C SER A 25 29.84 -38.59 -14.08
N ARG A 26 30.24 -37.31 -13.85
CA ARG A 26 31.58 -36.77 -14.17
C ARG A 26 31.66 -35.31 -13.71
N LEU A 27 32.28 -35.06 -12.58
CA LEU A 27 32.81 -33.77 -12.16
C LEU A 27 33.84 -33.30 -13.20
N ARG A 28 33.53 -32.23 -13.93
CA ARG A 28 34.55 -31.47 -14.68
C ARG A 28 34.77 -30.13 -13.94
N ARG A 29 36.03 -29.87 -13.64
CA ARG A 29 36.55 -28.66 -12.99
C ARG A 29 36.24 -27.42 -13.84
N CYS A 30 35.61 -26.40 -13.26
CA CYS A 30 35.45 -25.09 -13.84
C CYS A 30 36.68 -24.20 -13.54
N PRO A 31 37.15 -23.41 -14.48
CA PRO A 31 38.31 -22.53 -14.27
C PRO A 31 37.93 -21.27 -13.47
N ARG A 32 38.92 -20.76 -12.70
CA ARG A 32 38.82 -19.74 -11.62
C ARG A 32 38.57 -18.28 -12.04
N THR A 33 37.97 -17.98 -13.18
CA THR A 33 37.88 -16.59 -13.65
C THR A 33 36.47 -16.02 -13.89
N ALA A 34 35.41 -16.68 -13.44
CA ALA A 34 34.02 -16.19 -13.66
C ALA A 34 33.16 -16.12 -12.40
N CYS A 35 33.72 -15.73 -11.27
CA CYS A 35 32.95 -15.54 -10.01
C CYS A 35 33.19 -14.17 -9.40
N ARG A 36 32.73 -13.10 -10.08
CA ARG A 36 32.70 -11.74 -9.51
C ARG A 36 31.35 -11.02 -9.58
N SER A 37 30.24 -11.70 -9.90
CA SER A 37 28.93 -11.02 -10.01
C SER A 37 27.73 -11.75 -9.40
N LEU A 38 27.95 -12.62 -8.40
CA LEU A 38 26.86 -13.31 -7.71
C LEU A 38 27.08 -13.32 -6.17
N ARG A 39 27.09 -12.12 -5.59
CA ARG A 39 26.93 -11.93 -4.14
C ARG A 39 25.64 -11.18 -3.86
N GLN A 40 24.51 -11.82 -4.11
CA GLN A 40 23.23 -11.47 -3.49
C GLN A 40 22.27 -12.63 -3.72
N ARG A 41 22.20 -13.52 -2.75
CA ARG A 41 21.06 -14.36 -2.34
C ARG A 41 21.59 -15.62 -1.66
N CYS A 42 21.63 -15.55 -0.34
CA CYS A 42 21.39 -16.67 0.57
C CYS A 42 21.48 -16.13 2.00
N VAL A 43 20.35 -15.74 2.55
CA VAL A 43 20.17 -15.61 4.00
C VAL A 43 19.07 -16.59 4.38
N LEU A 44 19.49 -17.78 4.79
CA LEU A 44 18.69 -18.67 5.62
C LEU A 44 19.65 -19.64 6.34
N GLY A 45 19.65 -19.51 7.66
CA GLY A 45 19.86 -20.67 8.49
C GLY A 45 21.12 -20.74 9.36
N ARG A 46 20.88 -20.53 10.64
CA ARG A 46 21.50 -21.14 11.83
C ARG A 46 22.61 -20.38 12.55
N ALA A 47 22.26 -20.15 13.81
CA ALA A 47 23.08 -19.69 14.90
C ALA A 47 24.38 -20.47 15.07
N SER A 48 25.48 -19.76 15.26
CA SER A 48 26.66 -20.24 15.99
C SER A 48 27.42 -19.03 16.56
N ARG A 49 27.79 -19.19 17.81
CA ARG A 49 28.41 -18.41 18.85
C ARG A 49 29.44 -17.34 18.43
N PRO A 50 29.55 -16.22 19.19
CA PRO A 50 30.53 -15.17 18.93
C PRO A 50 31.92 -15.56 19.42
N CYS A 51 32.95 -15.37 18.59
CA CYS A 51 34.34 -15.33 19.01
C CYS A 51 34.65 -13.95 19.60
N VAL A 52 35.08 -13.94 20.85
CA VAL A 52 35.62 -12.78 21.53
C VAL A 52 37.05 -12.55 21.02
N HIS A 53 37.32 -11.40 20.42
CA HIS A 53 38.66 -10.87 20.26
C HIS A 53 38.73 -9.47 20.86
N ASP A 54 39.36 -9.42 22.03
CA ASP A 54 39.81 -8.24 22.73
C ASP A 54 40.92 -7.54 21.90
N ARG A 55 40.69 -6.29 21.50
CA ARG A 55 41.75 -5.33 21.16
C ARG A 55 41.36 -3.94 21.60
N ARG A 56 42.01 -3.47 22.65
CA ARG A 56 42.04 -2.08 23.12
C ARG A 56 42.53 -1.15 22.00
N GLY A 57 41.79 -0.09 21.76
CA GLY A 57 42.21 1.01 20.89
C GLY A 57 41.19 2.12 21.01
N GLY A 58 41.50 3.15 21.83
CA GLY A 58 40.63 4.29 22.05
C GLY A 58 40.51 5.17 20.82
N ALA A 59 39.28 5.60 20.54
CA ALA A 59 38.99 6.74 19.67
C ALA A 59 37.84 7.55 20.29
N PRO A 60 37.77 8.88 20.07
CA PRO A 60 37.00 9.80 20.90
C PRO A 60 35.49 9.67 20.72
N ALA A 61 34.80 9.92 21.84
CA ALA A 61 33.35 9.93 21.92
C ALA A 61 32.75 11.05 21.04
N GLU A 62 32.19 10.69 19.91
CA GLU A 62 31.19 11.53 19.24
C GLU A 62 29.87 11.45 20.02
N ARG A 63 29.45 12.60 20.52
CA ARG A 63 28.13 12.77 21.15
C ARG A 63 27.05 12.70 20.08
N GLY A 64 26.61 11.49 19.73
CA GLY A 64 25.40 11.26 18.95
C GLY A 64 24.20 11.44 19.85
N GLY A 65 23.50 12.56 19.74
CA GLY A 65 22.25 12.81 20.45
C GLY A 65 21.18 11.81 20.05
N ALA A 66 20.55 11.22 21.05
CA ALA A 66 19.34 10.43 20.89
C ALA A 66 18.13 11.37 20.85
N PRO A 67 17.37 11.45 19.74
CA PRO A 67 16.15 12.24 19.73
C PRO A 67 14.90 11.47 19.26
N HIS A 68 14.79 10.17 19.44
CA HIS A 68 13.64 9.45 18.87
C HIS A 68 12.64 8.84 19.86
N ALA A 69 12.93 8.77 21.15
CA ALA A 69 12.01 8.20 22.14
C ALA A 69 10.81 9.11 22.48
N GLY A 70 10.94 10.44 22.34
CA GLY A 70 9.87 11.38 22.68
C GLY A 70 8.78 11.55 21.58
N ARG A 71 9.12 11.30 20.31
CA ARG A 71 8.15 11.47 19.20
C ARG A 71 7.15 10.32 19.09
N ALA A 72 7.51 9.11 19.48
CA ALA A 72 6.60 7.95 19.40
C ALA A 72 5.44 8.01 20.41
N GLY A 73 5.64 8.64 21.55
CA GLY A 73 4.58 8.82 22.58
C GLY A 73 3.52 9.84 22.15
N GLY A 74 3.94 10.97 21.60
CA GLY A 74 3.03 12.03 21.12
C GLY A 74 2.17 11.61 19.92
N ALA A 75 2.74 10.85 18.98
CA ALA A 75 2.01 10.34 17.82
C ALA A 75 0.94 9.30 18.21
N ARG A 76 1.19 8.48 19.23
CA ARG A 76 0.20 7.51 19.74
C ARG A 76 -1.00 8.18 20.41
N GLN A 77 -0.78 9.26 21.17
CA GLN A 77 -1.85 10.05 21.76
C GLN A 77 -2.66 10.82 20.71
N GLY A 78 -2.02 11.38 19.70
CA GLY A 78 -2.67 12.08 18.59
C GLY A 78 -3.55 11.20 17.70
N VAL A 79 -3.30 9.87 17.68
CA VAL A 79 -4.12 8.91 16.94
C VAL A 79 -5.32 8.43 17.78
N ALA A 80 -5.20 8.37 19.10
CA ALA A 80 -6.30 7.99 19.99
C ALA A 80 -7.38 9.10 20.07
N ALA A 81 -6.97 10.38 19.97
CA ALA A 81 -7.86 11.54 19.91
C ALA A 81 -7.35 12.50 18.81
N PRO A 82 -7.66 12.21 17.53
CA PRO A 82 -7.11 12.97 16.43
C PRO A 82 -7.65 14.39 16.38
N GLU A 83 -6.76 15.35 16.17
CA GLU A 83 -7.14 16.74 15.92
C GLU A 83 -7.80 16.86 14.54
N ARG A 84 -8.97 17.53 14.49
CA ARG A 84 -9.73 17.71 13.25
C ARG A 84 -9.29 18.95 12.47
N PRO A 85 -9.44 18.99 11.15
CA PRO A 85 -10.01 17.95 10.28
C PRO A 85 -9.10 16.71 10.13
N VAL A 86 -9.73 15.52 10.15
CA VAL A 86 -9.05 14.22 9.94
C VAL A 86 -9.26 13.77 8.51
N VAL A 87 -8.18 13.46 7.83
CA VAL A 87 -8.19 12.91 6.47
C VAL A 87 -7.66 11.49 6.51
N ALA A 88 -8.39 10.55 5.88
CA ALA A 88 -7.87 9.23 5.59
C ALA A 88 -7.57 9.08 4.10
N VAL A 89 -6.42 8.50 3.77
CA VAL A 89 -6.07 8.06 2.41
C VAL A 89 -6.05 6.55 2.41
N VAL A 90 -6.90 5.94 1.60
CA VAL A 90 -6.99 4.49 1.47
C VAL A 90 -6.86 4.12 0.00
N GLY A 91 -5.88 3.31 -0.32
CA GLY A 91 -5.63 2.85 -1.68
C GLY A 91 -5.37 1.35 -1.72
N GLY A 92 -5.06 0.87 -2.92
CA GLY A 92 -4.75 -0.54 -3.16
C GLY A 92 -5.61 -1.17 -4.24
N ALA A 93 -5.46 -2.50 -4.42
CA ALA A 93 -6.05 -3.20 -5.56
C ALA A 93 -7.52 -3.59 -5.35
N LYS A 94 -7.95 -3.90 -4.11
CA LYS A 94 -9.23 -4.55 -3.85
C LYS A 94 -10.02 -3.88 -2.73
N VAL A 95 -11.28 -3.54 -3.00
CA VAL A 95 -12.25 -3.05 -2.00
C VAL A 95 -12.59 -4.15 -1.00
N SER A 96 -12.78 -5.39 -1.48
CA SER A 96 -13.14 -6.57 -0.67
C SER A 96 -12.26 -6.76 0.56
N THR A 97 -10.97 -6.44 0.45
CA THR A 97 -10.02 -6.58 1.55
C THR A 97 -10.08 -5.45 2.58
N LYS A 98 -10.76 -4.35 2.26
CA LYS A 98 -10.77 -3.12 3.09
C LYS A 98 -12.17 -2.62 3.45
N LEU A 99 -13.22 -3.40 3.16
CA LEU A 99 -14.61 -3.01 3.48
C LEU A 99 -14.80 -2.62 4.95
N ALA A 100 -14.28 -3.44 5.87
CA ALA A 100 -14.38 -3.17 7.31
C ALA A 100 -13.62 -1.90 7.71
N ILE A 101 -12.47 -1.66 7.09
CA ILE A 101 -11.66 -0.43 7.31
C ILE A 101 -12.44 0.79 6.84
N LEU A 102 -12.99 0.76 5.63
CA LEU A 102 -13.76 1.87 5.07
C LEU A 102 -14.98 2.20 5.94
N ALA A 103 -15.78 1.18 6.30
CA ALA A 103 -16.97 1.34 7.14
C ALA A 103 -16.66 1.92 8.53
N ASN A 104 -15.48 1.64 9.09
CA ASN A 104 -15.04 2.21 10.35
C ASN A 104 -14.50 3.64 10.18
N LEU A 105 -13.74 3.91 9.12
CA LEU A 105 -13.12 5.21 8.87
C LEU A 105 -14.16 6.30 8.60
N ILE A 106 -15.19 6.04 7.79
CA ILE A 106 -16.22 7.03 7.43
C ILE A 106 -16.91 7.67 8.65
N ARG A 107 -16.92 6.99 9.80
CA ARG A 107 -17.48 7.49 11.06
C ARG A 107 -16.50 8.31 11.89
N ARG A 108 -15.22 8.32 11.53
CA ARG A 108 -14.12 8.88 12.34
C ARG A 108 -13.38 10.00 11.64
N VAL A 109 -13.49 10.09 10.31
CA VAL A 109 -12.76 11.07 9.51
C VAL A 109 -13.69 12.06 8.85
N ASP A 110 -13.18 13.24 8.55
CA ASP A 110 -13.94 14.29 7.86
C ASP A 110 -13.88 14.10 6.34
N ARG A 111 -12.77 13.55 5.85
CA ARG A 111 -12.57 13.26 4.41
C ARG A 111 -11.88 11.93 4.20
N LEU A 112 -12.36 11.18 3.23
CA LEU A 112 -11.82 9.89 2.83
C LEU A 112 -11.39 9.92 1.36
N VAL A 113 -10.10 9.92 1.12
CA VAL A 113 -9.50 9.81 -0.23
C VAL A 113 -9.39 8.35 -0.59
N ILE A 114 -9.94 7.95 -1.72
CA ILE A 114 -9.87 6.58 -2.24
C ILE A 114 -9.04 6.58 -3.51
N GLY A 115 -7.97 5.78 -3.54
CA GLY A 115 -7.04 5.65 -4.66
C GLY A 115 -6.81 4.21 -5.10
N GLY A 116 -5.94 4.05 -6.10
CA GLY A 116 -5.61 2.76 -6.68
C GLY A 116 -6.80 2.11 -7.40
N ALA A 117 -6.72 0.81 -7.69
CA ALA A 117 -7.80 0.08 -8.35
C ALA A 117 -9.10 0.03 -7.51
N MET A 118 -9.02 0.31 -6.20
CA MET A 118 -10.21 0.51 -5.38
C MET A 118 -11.06 1.67 -5.89
N ALA A 119 -10.44 2.79 -6.28
CA ALA A 119 -11.18 3.94 -6.82
C ALA A 119 -11.96 3.57 -8.08
N ASN A 120 -11.43 2.68 -8.92
CA ASN A 120 -12.12 2.21 -10.12
C ASN A 120 -13.43 1.48 -9.78
N THR A 121 -13.46 0.72 -8.68
CA THR A 121 -14.70 0.07 -8.20
C THR A 121 -15.75 1.09 -7.77
N PHE A 122 -15.34 2.18 -7.10
CA PHE A 122 -16.24 3.26 -6.70
C PHE A 122 -16.74 4.06 -7.91
N LEU A 123 -15.87 4.35 -8.89
CA LEU A 123 -16.25 5.00 -10.15
C LEU A 123 -17.23 4.13 -10.93
N HIS A 124 -16.95 2.83 -11.06
CA HIS A 124 -17.87 1.88 -11.69
C HIS A 124 -19.23 1.86 -10.98
N ALA A 125 -19.26 1.89 -9.65
CA ALA A 125 -20.49 1.93 -8.86
C ALA A 125 -21.31 3.19 -9.09
N GLN A 126 -20.69 4.30 -9.54
CA GLN A 126 -21.33 5.55 -9.96
C GLN A 126 -21.78 5.50 -11.43
N GLY A 127 -21.52 4.41 -12.16
CA GLY A 127 -21.86 4.26 -13.58
C GLY A 127 -20.79 4.82 -14.52
N VAL A 128 -19.61 5.17 -14.03
CA VAL A 128 -18.49 5.63 -14.86
C VAL A 128 -17.82 4.44 -15.53
N ALA A 129 -17.55 4.53 -16.84
CA ALA A 129 -16.80 3.51 -17.56
C ALA A 129 -15.32 3.57 -17.18
N VAL A 130 -14.78 2.47 -16.70
CA VAL A 130 -13.37 2.36 -16.25
C VAL A 130 -12.49 1.57 -17.23
N GLY A 131 -12.97 1.30 -18.44
CA GLY A 131 -12.26 0.58 -19.49
C GLY A 131 -11.84 -0.83 -19.05
N ALA A 132 -10.60 -1.20 -19.38
CA ALA A 132 -9.99 -2.47 -18.99
C ALA A 132 -9.35 -2.44 -17.60
N SER A 133 -9.62 -1.40 -16.80
CA SER A 133 -9.02 -1.22 -15.46
C SER A 133 -9.43 -2.32 -14.50
N LEU A 134 -8.50 -2.70 -13.62
CA LEU A 134 -8.80 -3.60 -12.50
C LEU A 134 -9.86 -2.96 -11.60
N HIS A 135 -10.97 -3.65 -11.38
CA HIS A 135 -12.04 -3.27 -10.45
C HIS A 135 -12.83 -4.52 -10.02
N GLU A 136 -13.67 -4.38 -9.00
CA GLU A 136 -14.53 -5.45 -8.48
C GLU A 136 -16.01 -5.10 -8.76
N PRO A 137 -16.58 -5.48 -9.93
CA PRO A 137 -17.95 -5.12 -10.32
C PRO A 137 -19.00 -5.67 -9.36
N ASP A 138 -18.77 -6.86 -8.79
CA ASP A 138 -19.67 -7.50 -7.82
C ASP A 138 -19.83 -6.69 -6.53
N LEU A 139 -18.86 -5.81 -6.21
CA LEU A 139 -18.89 -4.94 -5.04
C LEU A 139 -19.46 -3.54 -5.32
N ALA A 140 -20.04 -3.30 -6.50
CA ALA A 140 -20.64 -2.01 -6.82
C ALA A 140 -21.76 -1.60 -5.84
N ALA A 141 -22.55 -2.60 -5.35
CA ALA A 141 -23.58 -2.35 -4.36
C ALA A 141 -22.99 -1.92 -3.00
N ASP A 142 -21.91 -2.58 -2.57
CA ASP A 142 -21.21 -2.24 -1.33
C ASP A 142 -20.54 -0.87 -1.42
N ALA A 143 -19.92 -0.54 -2.56
CA ALA A 143 -19.34 0.78 -2.80
C ALA A 143 -20.41 1.89 -2.72
N ARG A 144 -21.59 1.70 -3.33
CA ARG A 144 -22.71 2.64 -3.20
C ARG A 144 -23.20 2.78 -1.77
N ARG A 145 -23.29 1.67 -1.02
CA ARG A 145 -23.66 1.68 0.39
C ARG A 145 -22.65 2.49 1.23
N ILE A 146 -21.35 2.27 1.02
CA ILE A 146 -20.28 3.02 1.70
C ILE A 146 -20.38 4.52 1.39
N MET A 147 -20.64 4.91 0.13
CA MET A 147 -20.82 6.32 -0.24
C MET A 147 -22.02 6.95 0.48
N ALA A 148 -23.15 6.26 0.55
CA ALA A 148 -24.34 6.74 1.25
C ALA A 148 -24.12 6.82 2.77
N GLU A 149 -23.45 5.82 3.36
CA GLU A 149 -23.09 5.85 4.78
C GLU A 149 -22.14 7.00 5.11
N ALA A 150 -21.17 7.29 4.23
CA ALA A 150 -20.23 8.40 4.38
C ALA A 150 -20.96 9.75 4.34
N GLU A 151 -21.88 9.93 3.40
CA GLU A 151 -22.71 11.14 3.31
C GLU A 151 -23.55 11.32 4.58
N GLY A 152 -24.21 10.25 5.07
CA GLY A 152 -24.97 10.27 6.31
C GLY A 152 -24.11 10.52 7.56
N ALA A 153 -22.82 10.18 7.54
CA ALA A 153 -21.87 10.44 8.62
C ALA A 153 -21.18 11.81 8.51
N GLY A 154 -21.43 12.59 7.45
CA GLY A 154 -20.76 13.86 7.20
C GLY A 154 -19.30 13.72 6.73
N CYS A 155 -18.90 12.53 6.25
CA CYS A 155 -17.58 12.26 5.70
C CYS A 155 -17.59 12.47 4.18
N ALA A 156 -16.78 13.40 3.68
CA ALA A 156 -16.66 13.63 2.24
C ALA A 156 -15.72 12.60 1.58
N ILE A 157 -16.24 11.79 0.66
CA ILE A 157 -15.41 10.90 -0.15
C ILE A 157 -14.80 11.68 -1.30
N VAL A 158 -13.48 11.55 -1.48
CA VAL A 158 -12.70 12.16 -2.55
C VAL A 158 -12.29 11.05 -3.53
N LEU A 159 -12.96 11.02 -4.69
CA LEU A 159 -12.64 10.13 -5.80
C LEU A 159 -11.85 10.88 -6.88
N PRO A 160 -11.12 10.18 -7.75
CA PRO A 160 -10.43 10.78 -8.88
C PRO A 160 -11.37 11.55 -9.81
N THR A 161 -10.90 12.66 -10.38
CA THR A 161 -11.54 13.42 -11.46
C THR A 161 -10.81 13.22 -12.77
N ASP A 162 -9.50 13.03 -12.73
CA ASP A 162 -8.63 12.68 -13.83
C ASP A 162 -7.70 11.53 -13.46
N VAL A 163 -7.25 10.78 -14.44
CA VAL A 163 -6.51 9.54 -14.27
C VAL A 163 -5.44 9.37 -15.34
N ALA A 164 -4.34 8.69 -15.01
CA ALA A 164 -3.33 8.26 -15.95
C ALA A 164 -3.70 6.87 -16.50
N VAL A 165 -3.89 6.81 -17.79
CA VAL A 165 -4.37 5.63 -18.53
C VAL A 165 -3.30 5.13 -19.49
N THR A 166 -3.14 3.82 -19.55
CA THR A 166 -2.27 3.15 -20.53
C THR A 166 -2.98 1.91 -21.08
N GLN A 167 -2.48 1.38 -22.20
CA GLN A 167 -2.93 0.09 -22.74
C GLN A 167 -1.99 -1.07 -22.35
N GLU A 168 -0.82 -0.76 -21.77
CA GLU A 168 0.19 -1.75 -21.43
C GLU A 168 0.58 -1.65 -19.95
N PHE A 169 0.48 -2.78 -19.24
CA PHE A 169 0.92 -2.87 -17.84
C PHE A 169 2.41 -3.26 -17.79
N ARG A 170 3.30 -2.28 -18.00
CA ARG A 170 4.75 -2.45 -17.96
C ARG A 170 5.47 -1.17 -17.52
N GLU A 171 6.71 -1.34 -17.06
CA GLU A 171 7.60 -0.22 -16.74
C GLU A 171 7.89 0.63 -17.99
N GLY A 172 7.82 1.95 -17.83
CA GLY A 172 8.04 2.90 -18.92
C GLY A 172 6.95 2.90 -20.00
N ALA A 173 5.75 2.33 -19.73
CA ALA A 173 4.62 2.46 -20.64
C ALA A 173 4.23 3.93 -20.81
N GLU A 174 3.89 4.31 -22.04
CA GLU A 174 3.32 5.61 -22.32
C GLU A 174 1.94 5.72 -21.66
N ASP A 175 1.69 6.81 -20.97
CA ASP A 175 0.42 7.12 -20.33
C ASP A 175 -0.22 8.38 -20.93
N THR A 176 -1.54 8.43 -20.88
CA THR A 176 -2.33 9.59 -21.24
C THR A 176 -3.19 9.99 -20.06
N VAL A 177 -3.20 11.27 -19.71
CA VAL A 177 -4.09 11.79 -18.68
C VAL A 177 -5.45 12.08 -19.32
N THR A 178 -6.52 11.51 -18.75
CA THR A 178 -7.90 11.70 -19.19
C THR A 178 -8.82 12.00 -18.02
N LEU A 179 -9.98 12.61 -18.27
CA LEU A 179 -11.05 12.65 -17.28
C LEU A 179 -11.61 11.25 -17.06
N VAL A 180 -12.11 10.99 -15.85
CA VAL A 180 -12.64 9.65 -15.51
C VAL A 180 -13.81 9.19 -16.38
N GLY A 181 -14.55 10.11 -17.01
CA GLY A 181 -15.62 9.81 -17.98
C GLY A 181 -15.15 9.44 -19.38
N ASP A 182 -13.89 9.71 -19.71
CA ASP A 182 -13.33 9.60 -21.07
C ASP A 182 -12.32 8.45 -21.20
N VAL A 183 -12.32 7.52 -20.27
CA VAL A 183 -11.39 6.37 -20.28
C VAL A 183 -11.72 5.44 -21.46
N PRO A 184 -10.76 5.18 -22.36
CA PRO A 184 -10.97 4.25 -23.48
C PRO A 184 -11.32 2.83 -23.00
N THR A 185 -12.12 2.10 -23.80
CA THR A 185 -12.56 0.73 -23.45
C THR A 185 -11.40 -0.24 -23.22
N ASN A 186 -10.29 -0.06 -23.93
CA ASN A 186 -9.05 -0.84 -23.79
C ASN A 186 -8.00 -0.19 -22.88
N GLY A 187 -8.32 0.97 -22.30
CA GLY A 187 -7.43 1.70 -21.41
C GLY A 187 -7.51 1.17 -19.97
N MET A 188 -6.38 1.08 -19.31
CA MET A 188 -6.25 0.72 -17.91
C MET A 188 -5.85 1.96 -17.09
N ILE A 189 -6.63 2.30 -16.09
CA ILE A 189 -6.30 3.32 -15.09
C ILE A 189 -5.24 2.72 -14.17
N LEU A 190 -4.04 3.29 -14.18
CA LEU A 190 -2.94 2.82 -13.33
C LEU A 190 -2.49 3.84 -12.28
N ASP A 191 -2.80 5.15 -12.47
CA ASP A 191 -2.51 6.17 -11.46
C ASP A 191 -3.54 7.30 -11.52
N LEU A 192 -3.50 8.21 -10.56
CA LEU A 192 -4.33 9.41 -10.56
C LEU A 192 -3.70 10.48 -11.44
N GLY A 193 -4.53 11.35 -12.00
CA GLY A 193 -4.08 12.49 -12.78
C GLY A 193 -3.63 13.68 -11.91
N PRO A 194 -3.00 14.69 -12.53
CA PRO A 194 -2.46 15.84 -11.82
C PRO A 194 -3.52 16.73 -11.16
N GLU A 195 -4.73 16.84 -11.72
CA GLU A 195 -5.83 17.61 -11.14
C GLU A 195 -6.33 16.94 -9.85
N THR A 196 -6.50 15.62 -9.88
CA THR A 196 -6.82 14.82 -8.68
C THR A 196 -5.73 14.96 -7.61
N CYS A 197 -4.44 14.94 -7.99
CA CYS A 197 -3.33 15.15 -7.05
C CYS A 197 -3.40 16.54 -6.41
N ALA A 198 -3.62 17.59 -7.19
CA ALA A 198 -3.76 18.96 -6.68
C ALA A 198 -4.95 19.09 -5.70
N ARG A 199 -6.07 18.43 -6.01
CA ARG A 199 -7.22 18.37 -5.12
C ARG A 199 -6.90 17.64 -3.81
N ILE A 200 -6.17 16.53 -3.87
CA ILE A 200 -5.72 15.81 -2.66
C ILE A 200 -4.75 16.68 -1.85
N GLU A 201 -3.80 17.36 -2.50
CA GLU A 201 -2.89 18.30 -1.79
C GLU A 201 -3.65 19.41 -1.07
N ALA A 202 -4.70 19.98 -1.70
CA ALA A 202 -5.56 20.98 -1.05
C ALA A 202 -6.29 20.40 0.17
N VAL A 203 -6.82 19.17 0.06
CA VAL A 203 -7.44 18.45 1.17
C VAL A 203 -6.46 18.23 2.33
N LEU A 204 -5.23 17.85 2.02
CA LEU A 204 -4.17 17.64 3.02
C LEU A 204 -3.74 18.96 3.68
N ALA A 205 -3.73 20.07 2.94
CA ALA A 205 -3.37 21.39 3.48
C ALA A 205 -4.33 21.92 4.54
N GLU A 206 -5.61 21.51 4.49
CA GLU A 206 -6.65 21.82 5.47
C GLU A 206 -6.64 20.86 6.66
N ALA A 207 -6.06 19.66 6.50
CA ALA A 207 -6.05 18.61 7.51
C ALA A 207 -5.15 18.95 8.72
N ARG A 208 -5.52 18.41 9.88
CA ARG A 208 -4.68 18.37 11.09
C ARG A 208 -4.11 16.98 11.34
N THR A 209 -4.88 15.96 10.99
CA THR A 209 -4.46 14.57 11.13
C THR A 209 -4.65 13.83 9.79
N LEU A 210 -3.63 13.09 9.39
CA LEU A 210 -3.64 12.21 8.23
C LEU A 210 -3.43 10.75 8.67
N VAL A 211 -4.28 9.86 8.18
CA VAL A 211 -4.12 8.41 8.28
C VAL A 211 -3.98 7.85 6.87
N TRP A 212 -2.86 7.20 6.56
CA TRP A 212 -2.57 6.71 5.20
C TRP A 212 -2.38 5.19 5.15
N ASN A 213 -3.20 4.51 4.34
CA ASN A 213 -3.13 3.07 4.13
C ASN A 213 -3.31 2.68 2.66
N GLY A 214 -2.24 2.40 1.97
CA GLY A 214 -2.18 1.95 0.58
C GLY A 214 -1.80 3.04 -0.43
N PRO A 215 -1.18 2.64 -1.54
CA PRO A 215 -0.77 3.54 -2.61
C PRO A 215 -1.98 4.05 -3.41
N LEU A 216 -1.80 5.17 -4.11
CA LEU A 216 -2.82 5.81 -4.93
C LEU A 216 -2.84 5.30 -6.38
N GLY A 217 -1.76 4.64 -6.83
CA GLY A 217 -1.60 4.06 -8.16
C GLY A 217 -0.80 2.78 -8.13
N ALA A 218 -0.38 2.29 -9.30
CA ALA A 218 0.50 1.13 -9.49
C ALA A 218 1.96 1.53 -9.20
N PHE A 219 2.23 1.95 -7.96
CA PHE A 219 3.46 2.60 -7.48
C PHE A 219 4.74 1.79 -7.70
N GLU A 220 4.61 0.48 -7.96
CA GLU A 220 5.73 -0.44 -8.23
C GLU A 220 6.29 -0.29 -9.64
N ILE A 221 5.56 0.39 -10.53
CA ILE A 221 5.84 0.49 -11.96
C ILE A 221 5.87 1.97 -12.37
N ALA A 222 7.07 2.49 -12.65
CA ALA A 222 7.16 3.84 -13.20
C ALA A 222 6.53 3.90 -14.63
N PRO A 223 5.77 4.94 -14.96
CA PRO A 223 5.59 6.21 -14.25
C PRO A 223 4.35 6.29 -13.34
N PHE A 224 3.71 5.18 -12.98
CA PHE A 224 2.44 5.13 -12.25
C PHE A 224 2.58 5.25 -10.71
N ASP A 225 3.74 5.70 -10.25
CA ASP A 225 4.03 6.09 -8.86
C ASP A 225 3.87 7.59 -8.59
N ARG A 226 3.57 8.38 -9.63
CA ARG A 226 3.58 9.87 -9.58
C ARG A 226 2.61 10.41 -8.57
N ALA A 227 1.36 9.96 -8.55
CA ALA A 227 0.35 10.46 -7.64
C ALA A 227 0.70 10.14 -6.18
N THR A 228 1.11 8.90 -5.92
CA THR A 228 1.54 8.48 -4.58
C THR A 228 2.72 9.31 -4.10
N THR A 229 3.74 9.49 -4.94
CA THR A 229 4.94 10.28 -4.63
C THR A 229 4.61 11.75 -4.40
N THR A 230 3.78 12.36 -5.25
CA THR A 230 3.38 13.78 -5.16
C THR A 230 2.63 14.05 -3.86
N CYS A 231 1.59 13.28 -3.57
CA CYS A 231 0.80 13.42 -2.36
C CYS A 231 1.61 13.10 -1.09
N ALA A 232 2.51 12.09 -1.14
CA ALA A 232 3.38 11.75 -0.02
C ALA A 232 4.37 12.89 0.30
N ARG A 233 4.95 13.52 -0.71
CA ARG A 233 5.82 14.69 -0.52
C ARG A 233 5.05 15.90 0.02
N ALA A 234 3.80 16.11 -0.41
CA ALA A 234 2.94 17.15 0.15
C ALA A 234 2.66 16.91 1.65
N ALA A 235 2.26 15.69 2.02
CA ALA A 235 2.06 15.30 3.42
C ALA A 235 3.34 15.49 4.25
N ALA A 236 4.50 15.08 3.73
CA ALA A 236 5.79 15.24 4.38
C ALA A 236 6.16 16.71 4.63
N ARG A 237 5.92 17.59 3.64
CA ARG A 237 6.13 19.06 3.80
C ARG A 237 5.26 19.63 4.91
N LEU A 238 3.97 19.27 4.95
CA LEU A 238 3.03 19.75 5.96
C LEU A 238 3.39 19.23 7.36
N THR A 239 3.85 17.98 7.44
CA THR A 239 4.31 17.36 8.69
C THR A 239 5.58 18.04 9.19
N GLY A 240 6.56 18.29 8.31
CA GLY A 240 7.79 19.00 8.65
C GLY A 240 7.54 20.43 9.11
N ALA A 241 6.49 21.09 8.59
CA ALA A 241 6.03 22.40 9.02
C ALA A 241 5.24 22.40 10.33
N GLY A 242 5.00 21.23 10.96
CA GLY A 242 4.21 21.09 12.19
C GLY A 242 2.70 21.33 12.01
N ARG A 243 2.21 21.33 10.76
CA ARG A 243 0.81 21.60 10.42
C ARG A 243 -0.05 20.33 10.33
N LEU A 244 0.56 19.17 10.17
CA LEU A 244 -0.09 17.90 9.94
C LEU A 244 0.54 16.82 10.82
N LEU A 245 -0.28 16.11 11.60
CA LEU A 245 0.10 14.84 12.22
C LEU A 245 -0.14 13.72 11.19
N SER A 246 0.92 13.14 10.64
CA SER A 246 0.82 12.11 9.61
C SER A 246 1.16 10.73 10.16
N VAL A 247 0.23 9.79 9.99
CA VAL A 247 0.36 8.39 10.39
C VAL A 247 0.18 7.53 9.16
N ALA A 248 1.10 6.63 8.90
CA ALA A 248 1.04 5.70 7.77
C ALA A 248 1.25 4.26 8.23
N GLY A 249 0.66 3.32 7.51
CA GLY A 249 0.85 1.89 7.77
C GLY A 249 0.42 1.02 6.60
N GLY A 250 0.89 -0.23 6.66
CA GLY A 250 0.74 -1.21 5.59
C GLY A 250 2.02 -1.34 4.75
N GLY A 251 2.36 -2.58 4.35
CA GLY A 251 3.60 -2.88 3.63
C GLY A 251 3.79 -2.04 2.37
N ASP A 252 2.76 -2.00 1.53
CA ASP A 252 2.78 -1.25 0.27
C ASP A 252 2.90 0.26 0.51
N THR A 253 2.25 0.78 1.57
CA THR A 253 2.37 2.19 1.95
C THR A 253 3.81 2.52 2.35
N VAL A 254 4.40 1.69 3.20
CA VAL A 254 5.80 1.87 3.65
C VAL A 254 6.76 1.82 2.46
N ALA A 255 6.58 0.86 1.55
CA ALA A 255 7.39 0.75 0.33
C ALA A 255 7.24 1.99 -0.56
N ALA A 256 6.02 2.48 -0.76
CA ALA A 256 5.75 3.67 -1.55
C ALA A 256 6.35 4.95 -0.93
N LEU A 257 6.23 5.13 0.39
CA LEU A 257 6.84 6.26 1.10
C LEU A 257 8.39 6.21 1.07
N GLN A 258 8.95 5.00 1.10
CA GLN A 258 10.38 4.79 0.95
C GLN A 258 10.85 5.15 -0.47
N GLY A 259 10.13 4.71 -1.51
CA GLY A 259 10.39 5.08 -2.91
C GLY A 259 10.30 6.59 -3.15
N ALA A 260 9.33 7.27 -2.53
CA ALA A 260 9.18 8.72 -2.56
C ALA A 260 10.27 9.50 -1.78
N GLY A 261 11.08 8.80 -0.97
CA GLY A 261 12.14 9.39 -0.14
C GLY A 261 11.65 10.17 1.08
N VAL A 262 10.41 9.91 1.54
CA VAL A 262 9.76 10.70 2.62
C VAL A 262 9.40 9.90 3.86
N LEU A 263 9.80 8.62 3.94
CA LEU A 263 9.43 7.72 5.04
C LEU A 263 9.74 8.34 6.42
N GLY A 264 10.91 8.93 6.60
CA GLY A 264 11.33 9.56 7.86
C GLY A 264 10.71 10.92 8.17
N ALA A 265 9.94 11.48 7.21
CA ALA A 265 9.30 12.78 7.38
C ALA A 265 7.86 12.67 7.92
N PHE A 266 7.30 11.45 7.98
CA PHE A 266 6.00 11.20 8.61
C PHE A 266 6.14 11.17 10.14
N SER A 267 5.11 11.60 10.85
CA SER A 267 5.10 11.62 12.32
C SER A 267 5.21 10.21 12.90
N TYR A 268 4.52 9.24 12.27
CA TYR A 268 4.57 7.85 12.66
C TYR A 268 4.35 6.93 11.45
N VAL A 269 5.17 5.89 11.32
CA VAL A 269 5.02 4.85 10.30
C VAL A 269 5.00 3.49 10.98
N SER A 270 3.91 2.75 10.80
CA SER A 270 3.76 1.39 11.31
C SER A 270 4.31 0.39 10.30
N THR A 271 5.36 -0.33 10.69
CA THR A 271 5.87 -1.49 9.92
C THR A 271 5.07 -2.76 10.21
N ALA A 272 4.29 -2.78 11.30
CA ALA A 272 3.40 -3.88 11.67
C ALA A 272 2.04 -3.69 10.96
N GLY A 273 1.97 -4.04 9.67
CA GLY A 273 0.79 -3.82 8.82
C GLY A 273 -0.50 -4.38 9.42
N GLY A 274 -0.48 -5.60 9.98
CA GLY A 274 -1.66 -6.22 10.59
C GLY A 274 -2.22 -5.44 11.78
N ALA A 275 -1.36 -5.06 12.73
CA ALA A 275 -1.79 -4.29 13.90
C ALA A 275 -2.35 -2.90 13.53
N PHE A 276 -1.77 -2.25 12.52
CA PHE A 276 -2.29 -0.98 12.03
C PHE A 276 -3.65 -1.14 11.35
N LEU A 277 -3.85 -2.20 10.58
CA LEU A 277 -5.13 -2.53 9.96
C LEU A 277 -6.20 -2.85 11.00
N GLU A 278 -5.88 -3.67 12.01
CA GLU A 278 -6.80 -3.98 13.11
C GLU A 278 -7.24 -2.73 13.87
N TRP A 279 -6.33 -1.78 14.09
CA TRP A 279 -6.67 -0.50 14.68
C TRP A 279 -7.60 0.33 13.77
N LEU A 280 -7.35 0.36 12.46
CA LEU A 280 -8.22 1.03 11.48
C LEU A 280 -9.60 0.36 11.40
N GLU A 281 -9.68 -0.96 11.63
CA GLU A 281 -10.93 -1.72 11.75
C GLU A 281 -11.65 -1.46 13.09
N GLY A 282 -11.06 -0.67 13.99
CA GLY A 282 -11.65 -0.35 15.30
C GLY A 282 -11.45 -1.43 16.34
N ARG A 283 -10.58 -2.41 16.10
CA ARG A 283 -10.24 -3.45 17.07
C ARG A 283 -9.27 -2.91 18.11
N THR A 284 -9.49 -3.26 19.38
CA THR A 284 -8.54 -2.97 20.44
C THR A 284 -7.32 -3.86 20.29
N LEU A 285 -6.14 -3.27 20.05
CA LEU A 285 -4.91 -4.03 19.95
C LEU A 285 -4.55 -4.60 21.32
N PRO A 286 -4.30 -5.92 21.46
CA PRO A 286 -3.96 -6.55 22.75
C PRO A 286 -2.76 -5.90 23.44
N GLY A 287 -1.75 -5.48 22.66
CA GLY A 287 -0.59 -4.77 23.16
C GLY A 287 -0.88 -3.35 23.67
N VAL A 288 -1.87 -2.67 23.10
CA VAL A 288 -2.31 -1.33 23.55
C VAL A 288 -3.16 -1.47 24.80
N ALA A 289 -4.10 -2.42 24.82
CA ALA A 289 -4.92 -2.72 25.99
C ALA A 289 -4.07 -3.12 27.22
N ALA A 290 -3.01 -3.93 27.01
CA ALA A 290 -2.09 -4.28 28.08
C ALA A 290 -1.29 -3.09 28.64
N LEU A 291 -0.93 -2.14 27.77
CA LEU A 291 -0.26 -0.89 28.18
C LEU A 291 -1.20 0.07 28.90
N GLU A 292 -2.45 0.20 28.47
CA GLU A 292 -3.48 0.99 29.14
C GLU A 292 -3.79 0.42 30.52
N ALA A 293 -3.91 -0.89 30.64
CA ALA A 293 -4.09 -1.57 31.94
C ALA A 293 -2.89 -1.39 32.90
N SER A 294 -1.67 -1.19 32.36
CA SER A 294 -0.47 -0.98 33.19
C SER A 294 -0.31 0.47 33.66
N VAL A 295 -0.99 1.43 33.01
CA VAL A 295 -0.93 2.87 33.34
C VAL A 295 -2.11 3.31 34.22
N ALA A 296 -3.14 2.45 34.38
CA ALA A 296 -4.22 2.73 35.33
C ALA A 296 -3.63 2.90 36.73
N PRO A 297 -3.89 4.01 37.45
CA PRO A 297 -3.39 4.18 38.80
C PRO A 297 -3.93 3.03 39.64
N LYS A 298 -3.03 2.28 40.26
CA LYS A 298 -3.42 1.31 41.32
C LYS A 298 -4.13 2.12 42.38
N SER A 299 -5.47 2.09 42.36
CA SER A 299 -6.28 2.51 43.49
C SER A 299 -5.88 1.59 44.65
N GLY A 300 -4.97 2.06 45.46
CA GLY A 300 -4.62 1.42 46.73
C GLY A 300 -5.78 1.49 47.69
N PRO A 301 -5.81 0.55 48.66
CA PRO A 301 -6.88 0.46 49.66
C PRO A 301 -6.92 1.66 50.59
#